data_09d7e88eabba1489f9fef29b66af2822
#
_entry.id   09d7e88eabba1489f9fef29b66af2822
#
_cell.length_a   1.000
_cell.length_b   1.000
_cell.length_c   1.000
_cell.angle_alpha   90.00
_cell.angle_beta   90.00
_cell.angle_gamma   90.00
#
_symmetry.space_group_name_H-M   'P 1'
#
loop_
_entity.id
_entity.type
_entity.pdbx_description
1 polymer ?
#
loop_
_entity_poly.entity_id
_entity_poly.type
_entity_poly.pdbx_seq_one_letter_code
_entity_poly.pdbx_strand_id
1 'polypeptide(L)'
;MKKLLIFPLLISLFVVSSCDVLKEAAGTILSEPSIDEIGRGLKEALTNGITKGANALSVKDGYFKSAYKILLPPEARKVTEKLKNVPGFTNLENELLEKINRGAEDAAKEAGPIFLNAIRQMTFQDATNILMGVDNSATDFLNRTTSQQLYEKFNPKIVASLDKIGANNLWRKAANAYNNIPLVADVNNDLDDYVTKEALKGLFGKVGEEEKNIRRNRSSRTSELLRKVFAKQDANRK
;
A
#
# COMPACT_ATOMS: atom_id res chain seq x y z
N MET A 1 -71.31 -56.72 -23.84
CA MET A 1 -71.18 -56.09 -22.49
C MET A 1 -69.71 -56.21 -22.08
N LYS A 2 -68.88 -55.18 -22.33
CA LYS A 2 -67.49 -55.13 -21.90
C LYS A 2 -67.32 -54.00 -20.88
N LYS A 3 -67.03 -54.36 -19.66
CA LYS A 3 -66.77 -53.42 -18.59
C LYS A 3 -65.35 -52.91 -18.68
N LEU A 4 -65.21 -51.61 -18.85
CA LEU A 4 -63.93 -50.88 -18.90
C LEU A 4 -63.55 -50.56 -17.44
N LEU A 5 -62.48 -51.18 -16.90
CA LEU A 5 -61.86 -50.85 -15.62
C LEU A 5 -60.91 -49.65 -15.78
N ILE A 6 -61.28 -48.49 -15.24
CA ILE A 6 -60.43 -47.34 -15.12
C ILE A 6 -59.55 -47.41 -13.90
N PHE A 7 -58.25 -47.55 -14.10
CA PHE A 7 -57.25 -47.57 -13.03
C PHE A 7 -56.78 -46.12 -12.76
N PRO A 8 -56.93 -45.55 -11.57
CA PRO A 8 -56.42 -44.22 -11.31
C PRO A 8 -54.90 -44.29 -11.06
N LEU A 9 -54.10 -43.64 -11.92
CA LEU A 9 -52.67 -43.44 -11.78
C LEU A 9 -52.42 -42.38 -10.71
N LEU A 10 -51.98 -42.80 -9.54
CA LEU A 10 -51.57 -41.94 -8.42
C LEU A 10 -50.19 -41.34 -8.74
N ILE A 11 -50.17 -40.14 -9.27
CA ILE A 11 -48.91 -39.36 -9.44
C ILE A 11 -48.54 -38.80 -8.07
N SER A 12 -47.59 -39.49 -7.42
CA SER A 12 -46.92 -38.98 -6.23
C SER A 12 -45.99 -37.83 -6.60
N LEU A 13 -46.39 -36.61 -6.30
CA LEU A 13 -45.59 -35.40 -6.49
C LEU A 13 -44.55 -35.33 -5.37
N PHE A 14 -43.32 -35.82 -5.64
CA PHE A 14 -42.17 -35.53 -4.77
C PHE A 14 -41.83 -34.07 -4.88
N VAL A 15 -42.36 -33.24 -4.00
CA VAL A 15 -41.88 -31.87 -3.79
C VAL A 15 -40.58 -32.00 -3.02
N VAL A 16 -39.46 -32.03 -3.75
CA VAL A 16 -38.13 -31.96 -3.15
C VAL A 16 -37.98 -30.53 -2.65
N SER A 17 -37.95 -30.35 -1.33
CA SER A 17 -37.72 -29.06 -0.68
C SER A 17 -36.30 -28.58 -0.95
N SER A 18 -36.08 -27.96 -2.13
CA SER A 18 -34.80 -27.31 -2.50
C SER A 18 -34.60 -25.94 -1.81
N CYS A 19 -35.53 -25.53 -0.93
CA CYS A 19 -35.47 -24.21 -0.30
C CYS A 19 -34.51 -24.13 0.88
N ASP A 20 -34.13 -25.25 1.52
CA ASP A 20 -33.29 -25.17 2.72
C ASP A 20 -31.81 -24.91 2.41
N VAL A 21 -31.30 -25.49 1.33
CA VAL A 21 -29.89 -25.26 0.92
C VAL A 21 -29.66 -23.84 0.45
N LEU A 22 -30.63 -23.22 -0.23
CA LEU A 22 -30.56 -21.81 -0.63
C LEU A 22 -30.70 -20.85 0.57
N LYS A 23 -31.48 -21.21 1.58
CA LYS A 23 -31.60 -20.41 2.81
C LYS A 23 -30.36 -20.48 3.67
N GLU A 24 -29.70 -21.64 3.74
CA GLU A 24 -28.46 -21.81 4.50
C GLU A 24 -27.31 -21.05 3.87
N ALA A 25 -27.16 -21.11 2.54
CA ALA A 25 -26.17 -20.32 1.81
C ALA A 25 -26.45 -18.80 1.88
N ALA A 26 -27.72 -18.39 1.79
CA ALA A 26 -28.11 -16.96 1.96
C ALA A 26 -27.98 -16.53 3.43
N GLY A 27 -28.27 -17.39 4.41
CA GLY A 27 -28.11 -17.11 5.83
C GLY A 27 -26.68 -16.87 6.26
N THR A 28 -25.72 -17.58 5.67
CA THR A 28 -24.28 -17.42 5.96
C THR A 28 -23.75 -16.09 5.45
N ILE A 29 -24.29 -15.57 4.33
CA ILE A 29 -23.91 -14.26 3.78
C ILE A 29 -24.57 -13.10 4.52
N LEU A 30 -25.73 -13.35 5.14
CA LEU A 30 -26.51 -12.32 5.84
C LEU A 30 -26.23 -12.25 7.35
N SER A 31 -25.49 -13.22 7.92
CA SER A 31 -25.09 -13.15 9.33
C SER A 31 -24.05 -12.06 9.55
N GLU A 32 -24.21 -11.27 10.63
CA GLU A 32 -23.18 -10.32 11.03
C GLU A 32 -21.85 -11.02 11.27
N PRO A 33 -20.71 -10.43 10.81
CA PRO A 33 -19.42 -11.04 11.07
C PRO A 33 -19.12 -11.02 12.57
N SER A 34 -18.62 -12.13 13.10
CA SER A 34 -18.11 -12.21 14.47
C SER A 34 -16.85 -11.34 14.64
N ILE A 35 -16.49 -11.04 15.88
CA ILE A 35 -15.27 -10.26 16.20
C ILE A 35 -14.02 -10.95 15.63
N ASP A 36 -13.96 -12.31 15.70
CA ASP A 36 -12.86 -13.09 15.12
C ASP A 36 -12.83 -12.99 13.58
N GLU A 37 -13.98 -13.08 12.92
CA GLU A 37 -14.08 -12.89 11.47
C GLU A 37 -13.66 -11.48 11.04
N ILE A 38 -14.04 -10.45 11.80
CA ILE A 38 -13.59 -9.06 11.58
C ILE A 38 -12.07 -9.00 11.65
N GLY A 39 -11.48 -9.57 12.71
CA GLY A 39 -10.02 -9.58 12.90
C GLY A 39 -9.29 -10.27 11.76
N ARG A 40 -9.73 -11.47 11.38
CA ARG A 40 -9.13 -12.23 10.27
C ARG A 40 -9.31 -11.55 8.92
N GLY A 41 -10.52 -11.09 8.63
CA GLY A 41 -10.82 -10.42 7.36
C GLY A 41 -10.05 -9.11 7.20
N LEU A 42 -9.93 -8.30 8.25
CA LEU A 42 -9.12 -7.10 8.16
C LEU A 42 -7.63 -7.40 7.99
N LYS A 43 -7.08 -8.37 8.74
CA LYS A 43 -5.68 -8.80 8.57
C LYS A 43 -5.42 -9.32 7.16
N GLU A 44 -6.34 -10.07 6.57
CA GLU A 44 -6.27 -10.51 5.18
C GLU A 44 -6.27 -9.32 4.21
N ALA A 45 -7.20 -8.39 4.37
CA ALA A 45 -7.29 -7.19 3.54
C ALA A 45 -6.00 -6.37 3.57
N LEU A 46 -5.46 -6.15 4.77
CA LEU A 46 -4.22 -5.40 4.96
C LEU A 46 -3.02 -6.13 4.37
N THR A 47 -2.92 -7.45 4.57
CA THR A 47 -1.86 -8.26 3.98
C THR A 47 -1.87 -8.16 2.45
N ASN A 48 -3.04 -8.29 1.83
CA ASN A 48 -3.20 -8.19 0.38
C ASN A 48 -2.85 -6.79 -0.13
N GLY A 49 -3.38 -5.75 0.52
CA GLY A 49 -3.15 -4.35 0.14
C GLY A 49 -1.69 -3.95 0.28
N ILE A 50 -1.04 -4.31 1.39
CA ILE A 50 0.38 -4.00 1.65
C ILE A 50 1.29 -4.75 0.68
N THR A 51 1.04 -6.05 0.47
CA THR A 51 1.84 -6.85 -0.47
C THR A 51 1.78 -6.24 -1.87
N LYS A 52 0.58 -5.86 -2.31
CA LYS A 52 0.39 -5.21 -3.60
C LYS A 52 1.05 -3.83 -3.66
N GLY A 53 0.85 -2.99 -2.63
CA GLY A 53 1.39 -1.64 -2.56
C GLY A 53 2.91 -1.61 -2.48
N ALA A 54 3.52 -2.39 -1.59
CA ALA A 54 4.96 -2.48 -1.45
C ALA A 54 5.64 -3.07 -2.70
N ASN A 55 5.05 -4.12 -3.29
CA ASN A 55 5.57 -4.69 -4.53
C ASN A 55 5.50 -3.70 -5.70
N ALA A 56 4.44 -2.91 -5.81
CA ALA A 56 4.31 -1.90 -6.86
C ALA A 56 5.41 -0.83 -6.79
N LEU A 57 5.87 -0.48 -5.58
CA LEU A 57 6.94 0.52 -5.38
C LEU A 57 8.35 -0.06 -5.42
N SER A 58 8.52 -1.36 -5.13
CA SER A 58 9.84 -2.02 -5.08
C SER A 58 10.41 -2.45 -6.43
N VAL A 59 9.65 -2.30 -7.50
CA VAL A 59 10.10 -2.62 -8.87
C VAL A 59 10.69 -1.38 -9.56
N LYS A 60 11.41 -1.61 -10.66
CA LYS A 60 11.91 -0.52 -11.50
C LYS A 60 10.75 0.39 -11.96
N ASP A 61 10.94 1.69 -11.83
CA ASP A 61 9.95 2.72 -12.15
C ASP A 61 8.75 2.81 -11.18
N GLY A 62 8.76 2.02 -10.09
CA GLY A 62 7.73 2.04 -9.07
C GLY A 62 7.61 3.38 -8.34
N TYR A 63 8.76 4.05 -8.08
CA TYR A 63 8.80 5.45 -7.66
C TYR A 63 8.99 6.37 -8.86
N PHE A 64 10.00 6.14 -9.68
CA PHE A 64 10.49 7.11 -10.67
C PHE A 64 9.43 7.53 -11.71
N LYS A 65 8.58 6.62 -12.16
CA LYS A 65 7.52 6.87 -13.14
C LYS A 65 6.11 6.75 -12.56
N SER A 66 5.94 7.01 -11.29
CA SER A 66 4.64 6.96 -10.63
C SER A 66 4.25 8.30 -10.01
N ALA A 67 3.04 8.36 -9.45
CA ALA A 67 2.58 9.49 -8.65
C ALA A 67 3.41 9.70 -7.36
N TYR A 68 4.20 8.70 -6.98
CA TYR A 68 5.07 8.69 -5.80
C TYR A 68 6.52 9.08 -6.10
N LYS A 69 6.79 9.61 -7.31
CA LYS A 69 8.11 10.07 -7.70
C LYS A 69 8.66 11.05 -6.67
N ILE A 70 9.83 10.74 -6.11
CA ILE A 70 10.55 11.63 -5.19
C ILE A 70 11.19 12.73 -6.02
N LEU A 71 10.83 13.97 -5.73
CA LEU A 71 11.41 15.16 -6.34
C LEU A 71 12.65 15.60 -5.55
N LEU A 72 13.51 16.37 -6.17
CA LEU A 72 14.62 16.99 -5.43
C LEU A 72 14.09 18.00 -4.41
N PRO A 73 14.71 18.11 -3.22
CA PRO A 73 14.37 19.15 -2.27
C PRO A 73 14.65 20.54 -2.88
N PRO A 74 13.98 21.62 -2.38
CA PRO A 74 14.15 22.97 -2.92
C PRO A 74 15.60 23.42 -3.01
N GLU A 75 16.42 23.06 -2.02
CA GLU A 75 17.85 23.37 -1.96
C GLU A 75 18.61 22.70 -3.10
N ALA A 76 18.36 21.40 -3.32
CA ALA A 76 19.00 20.66 -4.40
C ALA A 76 18.60 21.20 -5.79
N ARG A 77 17.35 21.62 -5.96
CA ARG A 77 16.91 22.27 -7.21
C ARG A 77 17.63 23.59 -7.48
N LYS A 78 17.89 24.41 -6.44
CA LYS A 78 18.70 25.62 -6.59
C LYS A 78 20.12 25.31 -7.06
N VAL A 79 20.73 24.25 -6.53
CA VAL A 79 22.05 23.79 -6.94
C VAL A 79 22.04 23.33 -8.39
N THR A 80 21.11 22.46 -8.78
CA THR A 80 21.03 21.95 -10.16
C THR A 80 20.78 23.07 -11.17
N GLU A 81 19.90 24.03 -10.85
CA GLU A 81 19.63 25.18 -11.70
C GLU A 81 20.86 26.09 -11.85
N LYS A 82 21.59 26.33 -10.75
CA LYS A 82 22.78 27.17 -10.79
C LYS A 82 23.94 26.56 -11.58
N LEU A 83 24.05 25.21 -11.50
CA LEU A 83 25.13 24.45 -12.13
C LEU A 83 24.81 23.94 -13.53
N LYS A 84 23.60 24.12 -14.05
CA LYS A 84 23.14 23.52 -15.33
C LYS A 84 24.03 23.80 -16.54
N ASN A 85 24.72 24.95 -16.53
CA ASN A 85 25.64 25.36 -17.62
C ASN A 85 27.13 25.09 -17.30
N VAL A 86 27.41 24.47 -16.13
CA VAL A 86 28.79 24.14 -15.73
C VAL A 86 29.16 22.78 -16.31
N PRO A 87 30.29 22.68 -17.04
CA PRO A 87 30.75 21.38 -17.56
C PRO A 87 30.79 20.28 -16.46
N GLY A 88 30.26 19.13 -16.74
CA GLY A 88 30.15 18.03 -15.78
C GLY A 88 28.86 18.01 -14.93
N PHE A 89 28.00 19.05 -14.99
CA PHE A 89 26.76 19.14 -14.25
C PHE A 89 25.51 19.40 -15.14
N THR A 90 25.67 19.39 -16.45
CA THR A 90 24.60 19.76 -17.42
C THR A 90 23.37 18.85 -17.34
N ASN A 91 23.49 17.62 -16.84
CA ASN A 91 22.38 16.67 -16.65
C ASN A 91 22.13 16.31 -15.18
N LEU A 92 22.68 17.08 -14.25
CA LEU A 92 22.71 16.79 -12.82
C LEU A 92 21.32 16.53 -12.24
N GLU A 93 20.32 17.35 -12.60
CA GLU A 93 18.95 17.20 -12.07
C GLU A 93 18.34 15.85 -12.44
N ASN A 94 18.39 15.48 -13.71
CA ASN A 94 17.81 14.22 -14.18
C ASN A 94 18.53 13.00 -13.59
N GLU A 95 19.86 13.08 -13.49
CA GLU A 95 20.66 12.00 -12.89
C GLU A 95 20.35 11.82 -11.41
N LEU A 96 20.26 12.90 -10.64
CA LEU A 96 19.89 12.84 -9.22
C LEU A 96 18.46 12.35 -9.05
N LEU A 97 17.49 12.87 -9.83
CA LEU A 97 16.11 12.43 -9.79
C LEU A 97 15.99 10.92 -10.05
N GLU A 98 16.65 10.39 -11.07
CA GLU A 98 16.64 8.96 -11.31
C GLU A 98 17.27 8.18 -10.15
N LYS A 99 18.46 8.59 -9.72
CA LYS A 99 19.23 7.90 -8.70
C LYS A 99 18.49 7.81 -7.36
N ILE A 100 17.92 8.92 -6.85
CA ILE A 100 17.19 8.91 -5.57
C ILE A 100 15.94 8.01 -5.63
N ASN A 101 15.24 8.00 -6.75
CA ASN A 101 14.08 7.11 -6.93
C ASN A 101 14.47 5.63 -7.02
N ARG A 102 15.61 5.30 -7.68
CA ARG A 102 16.14 3.92 -7.66
C ARG A 102 16.52 3.46 -6.25
N GLY A 103 17.10 4.36 -5.45
CA GLY A 103 17.38 4.08 -4.03
C GLY A 103 16.12 3.77 -3.23
N ALA A 104 15.05 4.55 -3.44
CA ALA A 104 13.75 4.32 -2.81
C ALA A 104 13.09 2.99 -3.25
N GLU A 105 13.17 2.64 -4.55
CA GLU A 105 12.69 1.37 -5.10
C GLU A 105 13.41 0.17 -4.46
N ASP A 106 14.70 0.28 -4.24
CA ASP A 106 15.48 -0.77 -3.58
C ASP A 106 15.11 -0.91 -2.09
N ALA A 107 14.99 0.20 -1.37
CA ALA A 107 14.59 0.21 0.03
C ALA A 107 13.16 -0.33 0.26
N ALA A 108 12.24 -0.09 -0.66
CA ALA A 108 10.84 -0.53 -0.54
C ALA A 108 10.68 -2.05 -0.42
N LYS A 109 11.67 -2.84 -0.82
CA LYS A 109 11.71 -4.29 -0.64
C LYS A 109 11.70 -4.71 0.85
N GLU A 110 12.19 -3.85 1.73
CA GLU A 110 12.23 -4.11 3.18
C GLU A 110 10.87 -3.89 3.88
N ALA A 111 9.90 -3.24 3.21
CA ALA A 111 8.64 -2.84 3.84
C ALA A 111 7.72 -4.02 4.18
N GLY A 112 7.63 -5.01 3.30
CA GLY A 112 6.68 -6.12 3.42
C GLY A 112 6.77 -6.84 4.77
N PRO A 113 7.94 -7.36 5.17
CA PRO A 113 8.10 -8.07 6.45
C PRO A 113 7.73 -7.23 7.67
N ILE A 114 8.04 -5.93 7.67
CA ILE A 114 7.76 -5.01 8.79
C ILE A 114 6.26 -4.82 8.95
N PHE A 115 5.56 -4.53 7.87
CA PHE A 115 4.11 -4.37 7.89
C PHE A 115 3.39 -5.67 8.27
N LEU A 116 3.81 -6.81 7.73
CA LEU A 116 3.23 -8.10 8.06
C LEU A 116 3.38 -8.44 9.54
N ASN A 117 4.51 -8.08 10.15
CA ASN A 117 4.70 -8.23 11.58
C ASN A 117 3.73 -7.36 12.40
N ALA A 118 3.57 -6.09 12.03
CA ALA A 118 2.61 -5.19 12.68
C ALA A 118 1.16 -5.70 12.56
N ILE A 119 0.77 -6.21 11.39
CA ILE A 119 -0.56 -6.80 11.17
C ILE A 119 -0.78 -8.02 12.07
N ARG A 120 0.22 -8.89 12.21
CA ARG A 120 0.11 -10.07 13.09
C ARG A 120 -0.12 -9.67 14.54
N GLN A 121 0.53 -8.61 15.00
CA GLN A 121 0.44 -8.11 16.38
C GLN A 121 -0.83 -7.30 16.65
N MET A 122 -1.60 -6.94 15.62
CA MET A 122 -2.85 -6.20 15.74
C MET A 122 -3.86 -6.96 16.60
N THR A 123 -4.46 -6.28 17.58
CA THR A 123 -5.55 -6.82 18.40
C THR A 123 -6.88 -6.86 17.67
N PHE A 124 -7.85 -7.60 18.21
CA PHE A 124 -9.22 -7.58 17.68
C PHE A 124 -9.90 -6.21 17.83
N GLN A 125 -9.57 -5.48 18.90
CA GLN A 125 -10.07 -4.11 19.08
C GLN A 125 -9.52 -3.16 18.03
N ASP A 126 -8.22 -3.23 17.72
CA ASP A 126 -7.61 -2.46 16.64
C ASP A 126 -8.32 -2.76 15.31
N ALA A 127 -8.54 -4.05 15.02
CA ALA A 127 -9.20 -4.47 13.79
C ALA A 127 -10.61 -3.91 13.68
N THR A 128 -11.39 -3.93 14.75
CA THR A 128 -12.74 -3.38 14.77
C THR A 128 -12.73 -1.86 14.57
N ASN A 129 -11.85 -1.15 15.26
CA ASN A 129 -11.71 0.31 15.15
C ASN A 129 -11.28 0.73 13.74
N ILE A 130 -10.36 -0.03 13.14
CA ILE A 130 -9.89 0.21 11.77
C ILE A 130 -11.02 -0.04 10.77
N LEU A 131 -11.73 -1.17 10.88
CA LEU A 131 -12.80 -1.52 9.95
C LEU A 131 -13.89 -0.44 9.92
N MET A 132 -14.32 0.01 11.11
CA MET A 132 -15.39 0.99 11.28
C MET A 132 -14.92 2.44 11.09
N GLY A 133 -13.62 2.65 10.96
CA GLY A 133 -13.02 3.96 10.79
C GLY A 133 -13.14 4.52 9.37
N VAL A 134 -12.49 5.67 9.17
CA VAL A 134 -12.44 6.37 7.87
C VAL A 134 -11.50 5.68 6.87
N ASP A 135 -11.45 6.19 5.65
CA ASP A 135 -10.75 5.55 4.53
C ASP A 135 -9.26 5.24 4.76
N ASN A 136 -8.58 5.96 5.66
CA ASN A 136 -7.15 5.79 5.93
C ASN A 136 -6.86 5.18 7.30
N SER A 137 -7.85 4.65 8.01
CA SER A 137 -7.69 4.18 9.40
C SER A 137 -6.64 3.09 9.56
N ALA A 138 -6.52 2.17 8.59
CA ALA A 138 -5.47 1.16 8.60
C ALA A 138 -4.10 1.75 8.28
N THR A 139 -4.02 2.63 7.30
CA THR A 139 -2.79 3.33 6.93
C THR A 139 -2.25 4.16 8.09
N ASP A 140 -3.13 4.87 8.81
CA ASP A 140 -2.77 5.66 9.98
C ASP A 140 -2.30 4.78 11.16
N PHE A 141 -2.96 3.63 11.36
CA PHE A 141 -2.52 2.64 12.34
C PHE A 141 -1.11 2.12 12.01
N LEU A 142 -0.89 1.70 10.78
CA LEU A 142 0.41 1.21 10.33
C LEU A 142 1.49 2.29 10.41
N ASN A 143 1.16 3.52 10.04
CA ASN A 143 2.09 4.64 10.15
C ASN A 143 2.55 4.84 11.60
N ARG A 144 1.61 4.91 12.55
CA ARG A 144 1.96 5.07 13.98
C ARG A 144 2.80 3.90 14.53
N THR A 145 2.52 2.68 14.09
CA THR A 145 3.13 1.48 14.68
C THR A 145 4.43 1.05 14.00
N THR A 146 4.69 1.51 12.76
CA THR A 146 5.81 0.99 11.97
C THR A 146 6.77 2.05 11.43
N SER A 147 6.43 3.35 11.44
CA SER A 147 7.26 4.39 10.83
C SER A 147 8.70 4.41 11.32
N GLN A 148 8.91 4.29 12.63
CA GLN A 148 10.25 4.29 13.21
C GLN A 148 11.05 3.08 12.73
N GLN A 149 10.47 1.89 12.81
CA GLN A 149 11.14 0.65 12.38
C GLN A 149 11.40 0.66 10.86
N LEU A 150 10.46 1.19 10.07
CA LEU A 150 10.65 1.36 8.63
C LEU A 150 11.80 2.34 8.35
N TYR A 151 11.85 3.48 9.04
CA TYR A 151 12.93 4.45 8.87
C TYR A 151 14.30 3.81 9.17
N GLU A 152 14.43 3.10 10.28
CA GLU A 152 15.67 2.42 10.68
C GLU A 152 16.13 1.35 9.67
N LYS A 153 15.20 0.73 8.93
CA LYS A 153 15.52 -0.24 7.88
C LYS A 153 15.74 0.40 6.51
N PHE A 154 14.97 1.44 6.19
CA PHE A 154 15.05 2.13 4.90
C PHE A 154 16.30 2.98 4.80
N ASN A 155 16.62 3.78 5.82
CA ASN A 155 17.73 4.72 5.77
C ASN A 155 19.06 4.05 5.38
N PRO A 156 19.54 2.98 6.05
CA PRO A 156 20.79 2.34 5.65
C PRO A 156 20.74 1.70 4.25
N LYS A 157 19.56 1.24 3.81
CA LYS A 157 19.39 0.71 2.45
C LYS A 157 19.45 1.82 1.41
N ILE A 158 18.82 2.96 1.68
CA ILE A 158 18.85 4.13 0.81
C ILE A 158 20.29 4.63 0.71
N VAL A 159 20.99 4.84 1.83
CA VAL A 159 22.40 5.24 1.85
C VAL A 159 23.25 4.29 0.99
N ALA A 160 23.19 2.99 1.26
CA ALA A 160 23.96 1.99 0.52
C ALA A 160 23.60 1.98 -0.98
N SER A 161 22.33 2.14 -1.32
CA SER A 161 21.86 2.18 -2.70
C SER A 161 22.35 3.44 -3.41
N LEU A 162 22.22 4.62 -2.78
CA LEU A 162 22.67 5.89 -3.33
C LEU A 162 24.20 5.95 -3.51
N ASP A 163 24.96 5.36 -2.58
CA ASP A 163 26.40 5.23 -2.70
C ASP A 163 26.80 4.32 -3.86
N LYS A 164 26.16 3.13 -3.95
CA LYS A 164 26.42 2.16 -5.01
C LYS A 164 26.21 2.73 -6.41
N ILE A 165 25.16 3.53 -6.61
CA ILE A 165 24.85 4.16 -7.89
C ILE A 165 25.51 5.54 -8.06
N GLY A 166 26.33 5.95 -7.09
CA GLY A 166 27.12 7.19 -7.12
C GLY A 166 26.31 8.47 -6.96
N ALA A 167 25.08 8.38 -6.39
CA ALA A 167 24.21 9.56 -6.16
C ALA A 167 24.80 10.50 -5.11
N ASN A 168 25.23 9.95 -3.97
CA ASN A 168 25.83 10.72 -2.88
C ASN A 168 27.14 11.42 -3.30
N ASN A 169 27.96 10.72 -4.10
CA ASN A 169 29.18 11.35 -4.63
C ASN A 169 28.87 12.47 -5.62
N LEU A 170 27.89 12.28 -6.51
CA LEU A 170 27.45 13.30 -7.47
C LEU A 170 26.89 14.51 -6.73
N TRP A 171 26.03 14.30 -5.74
CA TRP A 171 25.45 15.37 -4.94
C TRP A 171 26.51 16.14 -4.15
N ARG A 172 27.42 15.46 -3.44
CA ARG A 172 28.51 16.12 -2.71
C ARG A 172 29.39 17.00 -3.60
N LYS A 173 29.72 16.51 -4.80
CA LYS A 173 30.47 17.32 -5.78
C LYS A 173 29.70 18.56 -6.20
N ALA A 174 28.40 18.42 -6.46
CA ALA A 174 27.54 19.53 -6.85
C ALA A 174 27.35 20.54 -5.71
N ALA A 175 27.06 20.07 -4.51
CA ALA A 175 26.90 20.90 -3.32
C ALA A 175 28.20 21.67 -3.00
N ASN A 176 29.35 21.02 -3.06
CA ASN A 176 30.65 21.69 -2.87
C ASN A 176 30.91 22.76 -3.96
N ALA A 177 30.62 22.43 -5.23
CA ALA A 177 30.78 23.41 -6.32
C ALA A 177 29.84 24.62 -6.13
N TYR A 178 28.62 24.38 -5.65
CA TYR A 178 27.67 25.45 -5.33
C TYR A 178 28.11 26.30 -4.13
N ASN A 179 28.49 25.67 -3.02
CA ASN A 179 28.93 26.35 -1.79
C ASN A 179 30.20 27.20 -1.99
N ASN A 180 31.00 26.92 -3.02
CA ASN A 180 32.14 27.73 -3.41
C ASN A 180 31.75 29.00 -4.22
N ILE A 181 30.48 29.17 -4.59
CA ILE A 181 30.03 30.38 -5.29
C ILE A 181 29.90 31.53 -4.26
N PRO A 182 30.53 32.71 -4.48
CA PRO A 182 30.38 33.81 -3.54
C PRO A 182 28.92 34.26 -3.36
N LEU A 183 28.55 34.62 -2.14
CA LEU A 183 27.25 35.20 -1.76
C LEU A 183 26.05 34.23 -1.89
N VAL A 184 26.27 32.94 -2.01
CA VAL A 184 25.19 31.93 -1.85
C VAL A 184 25.18 31.39 -0.43
N ALA A 185 24.01 30.98 0.05
CA ALA A 185 23.89 30.26 1.31
C ALA A 185 24.27 28.80 1.10
N ASP A 186 25.06 28.23 2.00
CA ASP A 186 25.47 26.83 1.94
C ASP A 186 24.28 25.87 1.94
N VAL A 187 24.39 24.78 1.19
CA VAL A 187 23.43 23.68 1.17
C VAL A 187 24.00 22.44 1.86
N ASN A 188 23.12 21.65 2.48
CA ASN A 188 23.50 20.39 3.10
C ASN A 188 23.97 19.38 2.05
N ASN A 189 25.04 18.66 2.38
CA ASN A 189 25.63 17.64 1.52
C ASN A 189 24.95 16.27 1.64
N ASP A 190 23.94 16.13 2.50
CA ASP A 190 23.24 14.86 2.81
C ASP A 190 21.80 14.91 2.28
N LEU A 191 21.48 13.99 1.39
CA LEU A 191 20.13 13.76 0.87
C LEU A 191 19.45 12.53 1.50
N ASP A 192 20.17 11.73 2.26
CA ASP A 192 19.73 10.40 2.68
C ASP A 192 18.48 10.46 3.56
N ASP A 193 18.45 11.36 4.53
CA ASP A 193 17.28 11.58 5.41
C ASP A 193 16.06 12.05 4.62
N TYR A 194 16.27 13.02 3.72
CA TYR A 194 15.19 13.52 2.86
C TYR A 194 14.61 12.41 1.98
N VAL A 195 15.45 11.65 1.28
CA VAL A 195 15.02 10.56 0.40
C VAL A 195 14.31 9.48 1.21
N THR A 196 14.82 9.16 2.41
CA THR A 196 14.19 8.17 3.30
C THR A 196 12.77 8.60 3.70
N LYS A 197 12.60 9.85 4.13
CA LYS A 197 11.28 10.39 4.53
C LYS A 197 10.29 10.43 3.36
N GLU A 198 10.72 10.89 2.19
CA GLU A 198 9.86 10.92 1.01
C GLU A 198 9.54 9.51 0.48
N ALA A 199 10.47 8.56 0.57
CA ALA A 199 10.21 7.16 0.25
C ALA A 199 9.14 6.56 1.16
N LEU A 200 9.23 6.78 2.47
CA LEU A 200 8.21 6.32 3.42
C LEU A 200 6.85 6.98 3.19
N LYS A 201 6.83 8.27 2.90
CA LYS A 201 5.60 9.00 2.55
C LYS A 201 4.94 8.40 1.29
N GLY A 202 5.71 8.11 0.25
CA GLY A 202 5.22 7.42 -0.94
C GLY A 202 4.69 6.02 -0.63
N LEU A 203 5.39 5.26 0.22
CA LEU A 203 4.98 3.93 0.64
C LEU A 203 3.63 3.95 1.37
N PHE A 204 3.46 4.81 2.38
CA PHE A 204 2.18 4.95 3.09
C PHE A 204 1.08 5.50 2.18
N GLY A 205 1.41 6.41 1.26
CA GLY A 205 0.47 6.87 0.24
C GLY A 205 -0.07 5.73 -0.62
N LYS A 206 0.81 4.84 -1.08
CA LYS A 206 0.41 3.66 -1.87
C LYS A 206 -0.39 2.65 -1.06
N VAL A 207 -0.04 2.41 0.20
CA VAL A 207 -0.83 1.58 1.12
C VAL A 207 -2.23 2.17 1.32
N GLY A 208 -2.34 3.48 1.48
CA GLY A 208 -3.64 4.19 1.59
C GLY A 208 -4.50 4.08 0.34
N GLU A 209 -3.91 4.10 -0.86
CA GLU A 209 -4.65 3.81 -2.10
C GLU A 209 -5.24 2.39 -2.10
N GLU A 210 -4.46 1.38 -1.71
CA GLU A 210 -4.94 0.00 -1.68
C GLU A 210 -6.00 -0.20 -0.58
N GLU A 211 -5.85 0.45 0.58
CA GLU A 211 -6.89 0.48 1.62
C GLU A 211 -8.19 1.07 1.08
N LYS A 212 -8.13 2.25 0.48
CA LYS A 212 -9.28 2.93 -0.10
C LYS A 212 -9.93 2.09 -1.20
N ASN A 213 -9.14 1.40 -2.01
CA ASN A 213 -9.64 0.52 -3.06
C ASN A 213 -10.46 -0.64 -2.47
N ILE A 214 -9.97 -1.33 -1.42
CA ILE A 214 -10.70 -2.43 -0.76
C ILE A 214 -11.98 -1.91 -0.09
N ARG A 215 -11.92 -0.73 0.55
CA ARG A 215 -13.07 -0.13 1.23
C ARG A 215 -14.20 0.30 0.29
N ARG A 216 -13.86 0.84 -0.87
CA ARG A 216 -14.83 1.45 -1.80
C ARG A 216 -15.20 0.54 -2.96
N ASN A 217 -14.34 -0.36 -3.36
CA ASN A 217 -14.53 -1.20 -4.54
C ASN A 217 -14.77 -2.66 -4.13
N ARG A 218 -16.02 -3.11 -4.24
CA ARG A 218 -16.42 -4.48 -3.90
C ARG A 218 -15.70 -5.55 -4.71
N SER A 219 -15.33 -5.26 -5.96
CA SER A 219 -14.59 -6.19 -6.81
C SER A 219 -13.16 -6.46 -6.31
N SER A 220 -12.62 -5.57 -5.49
CA SER A 220 -11.30 -5.73 -4.86
C SER A 220 -11.32 -6.67 -3.65
N ARG A 221 -12.50 -7.09 -3.18
CA ARG A 221 -12.72 -8.03 -2.06
C ARG A 221 -12.72 -9.45 -2.60
N THR A 222 -11.54 -10.03 -2.70
CA THR A 222 -11.31 -11.29 -3.44
C THR A 222 -11.84 -12.53 -2.72
N SER A 223 -11.99 -12.52 -1.38
CA SER A 223 -12.52 -13.64 -0.60
C SER A 223 -13.95 -13.39 -0.09
N GLU A 224 -14.66 -14.46 0.29
CA GLU A 224 -15.97 -14.38 0.95
C GLU A 224 -15.86 -13.68 2.30
N LEU A 225 -14.78 -13.94 3.05
CA LEU A 225 -14.53 -13.29 4.32
C LEU A 225 -14.39 -11.78 4.17
N LEU A 226 -13.65 -11.31 3.16
CA LEU A 226 -13.53 -9.89 2.85
C LEU A 226 -14.89 -9.28 2.49
N ARG A 227 -15.68 -9.96 1.66
CA ARG A 227 -17.02 -9.47 1.29
C ARG A 227 -17.94 -9.36 2.51
N LYS A 228 -17.94 -10.37 3.39
CA LYS A 228 -18.74 -10.41 4.62
C LYS A 228 -18.33 -9.28 5.59
N VAL A 229 -17.05 -9.16 5.88
CA VAL A 229 -16.52 -8.18 6.85
C VAL A 229 -16.74 -6.75 6.37
N PHE A 230 -16.45 -6.45 5.12
CA PHE A 230 -16.65 -5.10 4.58
C PHE A 230 -18.10 -4.77 4.25
N ALA A 231 -19.03 -5.74 4.17
CA ALA A 231 -20.46 -5.48 4.11
C ALA A 231 -20.96 -4.75 5.37
N LYS A 232 -20.42 -5.06 6.55
CA LYS A 232 -20.71 -4.34 7.80
C LYS A 232 -20.29 -2.87 7.72
N GLN A 233 -19.11 -2.60 7.16
CA GLN A 233 -18.63 -1.24 6.92
C GLN A 233 -19.56 -0.50 5.93
N ASP A 234 -19.96 -1.15 4.82
CA ASP A 234 -20.83 -0.56 3.80
C ASP A 234 -22.19 -0.17 4.38
N ALA A 235 -22.76 -0.95 5.31
CA ALA A 235 -24.03 -0.67 5.95
C ALA A 235 -23.98 0.59 6.85
N ASN A 236 -22.82 0.89 7.44
CA ASN A 236 -22.63 2.05 8.33
C ASN A 236 -22.18 3.33 7.60
N ARG A 237 -21.94 3.26 6.30
CA ARG A 237 -21.55 4.42 5.47
C ARG A 237 -22.72 5.16 4.81
N LYS A 238 -23.96 4.79 5.14
CA LYS A 238 -25.17 5.40 4.57
C LYS A 238 -25.52 6.74 5.22
#